data_11db1b5806f7dd71663846a374c0fa0b
#
_entry.id   11db1b5806f7dd71663846a374c0fa0b
#
_cell.length_a   1.000
_cell.length_b   1.000
_cell.length_c   1.000
_cell.angle_alpha   90.00
_cell.angle_beta   90.00
_cell.angle_gamma   90.00
#
_symmetry.space_group_name_H-M   'P 1'
#
loop_
_entity.id
_entity.type
_entity.pdbx_description
1 polymer ?
#
loop_
_entity_poly.entity_id
_entity_poly.type
_entity_poly.pdbx_seq_one_letter_code
_entity_poly.pdbx_strand_id
1 'polypeptide(L)'
;CEGDNKNTFVDALLRSLSFYSPTSGMEITVIGDGKISSEFKVNSLSPESACGIKNFAVSLPEWYREQLSALFFAAYSGGEYTLILPTGAFAIAPICDNSLLPRLKARTVWEPRSYHPDWWKNAGEATHRTAMSPFEGPTVFPGIMNRDLARWTLDIVSRESGREPIDALTELSLSGIDWSAMSLYATASGSRFSLYHHDAFASREYPLMSEQLLWAPHNQKTFQPALRSKANGGLFTYVHVSELEDVDDVLDRLYACLKPNRYNLKLNKESVVHEEPNLGI
;
A
#
# COMPACT_ATOMS: atom_id res chain seq x y z
N CYS A 1 -22.76 10.84 4.41
CA CYS A 1 -22.66 9.36 4.55
C CYS A 1 -21.35 8.79 4.00
N GLU A 2 -20.83 9.22 2.84
CA GLU A 2 -19.56 8.66 2.30
C GLU A 2 -18.34 8.98 3.18
N GLY A 3 -18.26 10.15 3.79
CA GLY A 3 -17.14 10.54 4.64
C GLY A 3 -17.01 9.74 5.95
N ASP A 4 -18.14 9.36 6.54
CA ASP A 4 -18.15 8.59 7.80
C ASP A 4 -17.68 7.16 7.58
N ASN A 5 -18.05 6.55 6.46
CA ASN A 5 -17.65 5.18 6.12
C ASN A 5 -16.12 5.08 5.88
N LYS A 6 -15.53 6.07 5.18
CA LYS A 6 -14.06 6.07 4.96
C LYS A 6 -13.28 6.10 6.26
N ASN A 7 -13.67 6.92 7.23
CA ASN A 7 -13.02 6.99 8.53
C ASN A 7 -13.12 5.66 9.29
N THR A 8 -14.27 4.99 9.23
CA THR A 8 -14.49 3.69 9.86
C THR A 8 -13.55 2.63 9.27
N PHE A 9 -13.31 2.63 7.95
CA PHE A 9 -12.36 1.71 7.31
C PHE A 9 -10.90 2.05 7.64
N VAL A 10 -10.55 3.32 7.78
CA VAL A 10 -9.20 3.72 8.24
C VAL A 10 -8.95 3.22 9.65
N ASP A 11 -9.90 3.40 10.56
CA ASP A 11 -9.79 2.88 11.94
C ASP A 11 -9.67 1.34 11.95
N ALA A 12 -10.44 0.63 11.13
CA ALA A 12 -10.35 -0.81 11.02
C ALA A 12 -9.00 -1.28 10.47
N LEU A 13 -8.46 -0.60 9.45
CA LEU A 13 -7.11 -0.84 8.95
C LEU A 13 -6.07 -0.64 10.06
N LEU A 14 -6.12 0.47 10.79
CA LEU A 14 -5.20 0.78 11.88
C LEU A 14 -5.28 -0.25 13.01
N ARG A 15 -6.48 -0.72 13.36
CA ARG A 15 -6.67 -1.83 14.32
C ARG A 15 -6.03 -3.11 13.84
N SER A 16 -6.21 -3.47 12.57
CA SER A 16 -5.59 -4.66 12.00
C SER A 16 -4.06 -4.59 12.00
N LEU A 17 -3.50 -3.43 11.67
CA LEU A 17 -2.06 -3.17 11.75
C LEU A 17 -1.55 -3.25 13.20
N SER A 18 -2.24 -2.63 14.15
CA SER A 18 -1.89 -2.68 15.56
C SER A 18 -1.90 -4.11 16.12
N PHE A 19 -2.83 -4.94 15.64
CA PHE A 19 -2.92 -6.35 16.05
C PHE A 19 -1.77 -7.19 15.48
N TYR A 20 -1.42 -7.01 14.22
CA TYR A 20 -0.41 -7.82 13.54
C TYR A 20 1.00 -7.23 13.56
N SER A 21 1.17 -6.00 14.07
CA SER A 21 2.45 -5.29 14.09
C SER A 21 2.68 -4.54 15.41
N PRO A 22 2.44 -5.16 16.58
CA PRO A 22 2.44 -4.46 17.86
C PRO A 22 3.81 -3.89 18.26
N THR A 23 4.90 -4.40 17.71
CA THR A 23 6.29 -4.04 18.04
C THR A 23 7.07 -3.52 16.85
N SER A 24 6.44 -3.30 15.73
CA SER A 24 7.15 -2.79 14.55
C SER A 24 7.56 -1.34 14.79
N GLY A 25 8.81 -1.02 14.50
CA GLY A 25 9.30 0.37 14.45
C GLY A 25 8.76 1.16 13.26
N MET A 26 7.67 0.71 12.62
CA MET A 26 7.06 1.37 11.47
C MET A 26 6.38 2.65 11.90
N GLU A 27 6.69 3.73 11.22
CA GLU A 27 5.96 4.98 11.29
C GLU A 27 4.73 4.89 10.40
N ILE A 28 3.56 5.21 10.95
CA ILE A 28 2.29 5.21 10.22
C ILE A 28 1.89 6.65 9.96
N THR A 29 1.66 6.97 8.69
CA THR A 29 1.14 8.26 8.26
C THR A 29 -0.15 8.04 7.47
N VAL A 30 -1.21 8.72 7.87
CA VAL A 30 -2.47 8.75 7.14
C VAL A 30 -2.52 10.04 6.31
N ILE A 31 -2.72 9.89 5.02
CA ILE A 31 -2.82 11.02 4.08
C ILE A 31 -4.27 11.17 3.67
N GLY A 32 -4.88 12.32 4.02
CA GLY A 32 -6.27 12.62 3.71
C GLY A 32 -6.88 13.62 4.68
N ASP A 33 -8.11 14.03 4.39
CA ASP A 33 -8.83 15.04 5.16
C ASP A 33 -9.71 14.43 6.29
N GLY A 34 -9.61 13.12 6.48
CA GLY A 34 -10.40 12.39 7.49
C GLY A 34 -9.93 12.61 8.93
N LYS A 35 -10.87 12.54 9.87
CA LYS A 35 -10.53 12.50 11.30
C LYS A 35 -10.19 11.07 11.69
N ILE A 36 -9.02 10.89 12.29
CA ILE A 36 -8.55 9.59 12.79
C ILE A 36 -8.84 9.52 14.28
N SER A 37 -9.23 8.33 14.75
CA SER A 37 -9.43 8.07 16.17
C SER A 37 -8.15 8.36 16.95
N SER A 38 -8.28 9.06 18.10
CA SER A 38 -7.15 9.41 18.97
C SER A 38 -6.48 8.22 19.66
N GLU A 39 -7.04 7.01 19.52
CA GLU A 39 -6.45 5.79 20.08
C GLU A 39 -5.17 5.34 19.34
N PHE A 40 -4.98 5.82 18.09
CA PHE A 40 -3.83 5.48 17.29
C PHE A 40 -2.76 6.58 17.28
N LYS A 41 -1.51 6.20 17.50
CA LYS A 41 -0.36 7.09 17.32
C LYS A 41 0.04 7.10 15.86
N VAL A 42 -0.56 7.98 15.08
CA VAL A 42 -0.29 8.13 13.64
C VAL A 42 -0.03 9.58 13.32
N ASN A 43 0.79 9.83 12.32
CA ASN A 43 0.90 11.14 11.71
C ASN A 43 -0.28 11.34 10.76
N SER A 44 -0.82 12.54 10.70
CA SER A 44 -1.84 12.91 9.74
C SER A 44 -1.32 14.03 8.86
N LEU A 45 -1.41 13.85 7.55
CA LEU A 45 -1.01 14.85 6.56
C LEU A 45 -2.15 15.07 5.57
N SER A 46 -2.36 16.32 5.17
CA SER A 46 -3.16 16.57 3.97
C SER A 46 -2.40 16.12 2.72
N PRO A 47 -3.08 15.84 1.60
CA PRO A 47 -2.44 15.52 0.34
C PRO A 47 -1.42 16.57 -0.11
N GLU A 48 -1.72 17.86 0.12
CA GLU A 48 -0.80 18.98 -0.16
C GLU A 48 0.48 18.89 0.65
N SER A 49 0.34 18.61 1.95
CA SER A 49 1.48 18.45 2.86
C SER A 49 2.33 17.23 2.49
N ALA A 50 1.71 16.14 2.09
CA ALA A 50 2.40 14.91 1.64
C ALA A 50 3.22 15.16 0.36
N CYS A 51 2.74 16.01 -0.53
CA CYS A 51 3.45 16.43 -1.76
C CYS A 51 4.44 17.58 -1.54
N GLY A 52 4.44 18.19 -0.37
CA GLY A 52 5.28 19.39 -0.09
C GLY A 52 4.83 20.65 -0.84
N ILE A 53 3.56 20.75 -1.22
CA ILE A 53 3.03 21.79 -2.10
C ILE A 53 2.01 22.64 -1.34
N LYS A 54 2.08 23.97 -1.54
CA LYS A 54 1.15 24.89 -0.88
C LYS A 54 -0.22 24.99 -1.54
N ASN A 55 -0.31 24.67 -2.82
CA ASN A 55 -1.54 24.71 -3.60
C ASN A 55 -1.66 23.46 -4.45
N PHE A 56 -2.23 22.45 -3.91
CA PHE A 56 -2.66 21.29 -4.70
C PHE A 56 -3.80 21.76 -5.60
N ALA A 57 -3.78 21.37 -6.87
CA ALA A 57 -4.87 21.75 -7.74
C ALA A 57 -6.16 21.08 -7.20
N VAL A 58 -6.98 21.87 -6.51
CA VAL A 58 -8.27 21.46 -5.89
C VAL A 58 -9.19 20.80 -6.91
N SER A 59 -8.94 21.03 -8.20
CA SER A 59 -9.67 20.45 -9.32
C SER A 59 -9.28 19.03 -9.72
N LEU A 60 -8.22 18.46 -9.14
CA LEU A 60 -7.83 17.08 -9.47
C LEU A 60 -8.82 16.05 -8.89
N PRO A 61 -9.26 15.08 -9.69
CA PRO A 61 -9.99 13.93 -9.17
C PRO A 61 -9.26 13.26 -8.01
N GLU A 62 -10.04 12.73 -7.05
CA GLU A 62 -9.51 12.10 -5.83
C GLU A 62 -8.47 11.02 -6.12
N TRP A 63 -8.74 10.18 -7.12
CA TRP A 63 -7.81 9.16 -7.59
C TRP A 63 -6.40 9.72 -7.85
N TYR A 64 -6.28 10.79 -8.64
CA TYR A 64 -4.96 11.34 -8.96
C TYR A 64 -4.30 12.02 -7.77
N ARG A 65 -5.07 12.62 -6.86
CA ARG A 65 -4.53 13.16 -5.61
C ARG A 65 -3.90 12.06 -4.75
N GLU A 66 -4.55 10.90 -4.67
CA GLU A 66 -4.01 9.73 -3.98
C GLU A 66 -2.71 9.23 -4.64
N GLN A 67 -2.70 9.09 -5.98
CA GLN A 67 -1.53 8.63 -6.72
C GLN A 67 -0.33 9.57 -6.55
N LEU A 68 -0.55 10.88 -6.67
CA LEU A 68 0.48 11.90 -6.46
C LEU A 68 1.00 11.87 -5.02
N SER A 69 0.08 11.90 -4.04
CA SER A 69 0.46 11.88 -2.63
C SER A 69 1.28 10.66 -2.28
N ALA A 70 0.92 9.49 -2.78
CA ALA A 70 1.65 8.25 -2.56
C ALA A 70 3.08 8.31 -3.12
N LEU A 71 3.24 8.75 -4.37
CA LEU A 71 4.53 8.83 -5.03
C LEU A 71 5.45 9.88 -4.39
N PHE A 72 4.92 11.08 -4.11
CA PHE A 72 5.71 12.15 -3.49
C PHE A 72 6.07 11.82 -2.04
N PHE A 73 5.13 11.27 -1.27
CA PHE A 73 5.43 10.84 0.10
C PHE A 73 6.51 9.77 0.12
N ALA A 74 6.44 8.76 -0.77
CA ALA A 74 7.47 7.74 -0.88
C ALA A 74 8.84 8.32 -1.25
N ALA A 75 8.88 9.34 -2.12
CA ALA A 75 10.12 9.99 -2.53
C ALA A 75 10.76 10.83 -1.41
N TYR A 76 9.95 11.50 -0.59
CA TYR A 76 10.43 12.51 0.36
C TYR A 76 10.21 12.15 1.82
N SER A 77 9.55 11.02 2.13
CA SER A 77 9.43 10.50 3.49
C SER A 77 10.80 10.14 4.09
N GLY A 78 10.85 10.03 5.40
CA GLY A 78 12.08 9.61 6.10
C GLY A 78 12.49 8.16 5.86
N GLY A 79 11.57 7.27 5.44
CA GLY A 79 11.80 5.83 5.30
C GLY A 79 12.52 5.44 4.02
N GLU A 80 13.30 4.35 4.05
CA GLU A 80 13.90 3.75 2.85
C GLU A 80 12.84 3.07 1.97
N TYR A 81 11.86 2.45 2.60
CA TYR A 81 10.71 1.85 1.94
C TYR A 81 9.41 2.43 2.52
N THR A 82 8.44 2.64 1.67
CA THR A 82 7.10 3.10 2.02
C THR A 82 6.08 2.07 1.56
N LEU A 83 5.38 1.45 2.52
CA LEU A 83 4.21 0.63 2.25
C LEU A 83 3.00 1.55 2.12
N ILE A 84 2.32 1.49 0.99
CA ILE A 84 1.16 2.28 0.67
C ILE A 84 -0.06 1.37 0.71
N LEU A 85 -1.02 1.69 1.56
CA LEU A 85 -2.24 0.92 1.77
C LEU A 85 -3.45 1.79 1.42
N PRO A 86 -4.33 1.32 0.51
CA PRO A 86 -5.61 1.98 0.28
C PRO A 86 -6.56 1.74 1.45
N THR A 87 -7.59 2.56 1.59
CA THR A 87 -8.55 2.54 2.71
C THR A 87 -9.23 1.18 2.93
N GLY A 88 -9.43 0.39 1.89
CA GLY A 88 -10.04 -0.96 2.00
C GLY A 88 -9.06 -2.10 2.30
N ALA A 89 -7.76 -1.82 2.53
CA ALA A 89 -6.79 -2.85 2.86
C ALA A 89 -6.82 -3.20 4.35
N PHE A 90 -6.59 -4.48 4.67
CA PHE A 90 -6.52 -4.98 6.06
C PHE A 90 -5.35 -5.95 6.19
N ALA A 91 -4.59 -5.81 7.27
CA ALA A 91 -3.58 -6.79 7.61
C ALA A 91 -4.24 -8.11 8.09
N ILE A 92 -3.74 -9.24 7.59
CA ILE A 92 -4.23 -10.59 7.93
C ILE A 92 -3.11 -11.54 8.40
N ALA A 93 -1.89 -11.05 8.43
CA ALA A 93 -0.71 -11.78 8.87
C ALA A 93 0.27 -10.82 9.58
N PRO A 94 1.23 -11.35 10.36
CA PRO A 94 2.23 -10.54 11.03
C PRO A 94 3.04 -9.66 10.07
N ILE A 95 3.09 -8.37 10.37
CA ILE A 95 3.79 -7.36 9.58
C ILE A 95 5.08 -6.97 10.30
N CYS A 96 6.20 -7.17 9.65
CA CYS A 96 7.53 -6.75 10.08
C CYS A 96 8.44 -6.60 8.85
N ASP A 97 9.62 -6.06 9.04
CA ASP A 97 10.58 -5.83 7.96
C ASP A 97 10.82 -7.11 7.15
N ASN A 98 11.08 -8.23 7.82
CA ASN A 98 11.32 -9.51 7.14
C ASN A 98 10.10 -10.03 6.37
N SER A 99 8.87 -9.71 6.83
CA SER A 99 7.66 -10.12 6.12
C SER A 99 7.37 -9.22 4.91
N LEU A 100 7.73 -7.93 4.97
CA LEU A 100 7.57 -6.98 3.88
C LEU A 100 8.72 -7.06 2.86
N LEU A 101 9.94 -7.30 3.34
CA LEU A 101 11.17 -7.30 2.57
C LEU A 101 11.88 -8.66 2.63
N PRO A 102 11.22 -9.79 2.28
CA PRO A 102 11.88 -11.09 2.31
C PRO A 102 13.11 -11.07 1.39
N ARG A 103 14.23 -11.60 1.87
CA ARG A 103 15.51 -11.57 1.16
C ARG A 103 15.94 -10.15 0.73
N LEU A 104 15.60 -9.13 1.53
CA LEU A 104 15.90 -7.72 1.30
C LEU A 104 15.28 -7.10 0.03
N LYS A 105 14.22 -7.71 -0.50
CA LYS A 105 13.46 -7.17 -1.63
C LYS A 105 11.99 -7.01 -1.26
N ALA A 106 11.41 -5.90 -1.69
CA ALA A 106 10.02 -5.61 -1.41
C ALA A 106 9.08 -6.59 -2.10
N ARG A 107 8.04 -7.01 -1.36
CA ARG A 107 6.90 -7.71 -1.95
C ARG A 107 6.17 -6.78 -2.91
N THR A 108 5.63 -7.35 -3.96
CA THR A 108 4.96 -6.58 -5.02
C THR A 108 3.73 -7.33 -5.50
N VAL A 109 2.64 -6.61 -5.72
CA VAL A 109 1.46 -7.14 -6.42
C VAL A 109 1.72 -7.04 -7.91
N TRP A 110 1.71 -8.18 -8.60
CA TRP A 110 1.88 -8.26 -10.04
C TRP A 110 0.54 -8.61 -10.69
N GLU A 111 0.17 -7.83 -11.71
CA GLU A 111 -1.06 -8.02 -12.47
C GLU A 111 -0.77 -8.01 -13.96
N PRO A 112 -1.63 -8.67 -14.78
CA PRO A 112 -1.56 -8.55 -16.23
C PRO A 112 -1.69 -7.08 -16.66
N ARG A 113 -0.75 -6.59 -17.45
CA ARG A 113 -0.79 -5.20 -17.96
C ARG A 113 -2.01 -4.92 -18.85
N SER A 114 -2.63 -5.97 -19.38
CA SER A 114 -3.87 -5.89 -20.14
C SER A 114 -5.09 -5.45 -19.30
N TYR A 115 -5.01 -5.45 -17.97
CA TYR A 115 -6.08 -4.91 -17.12
C TYR A 115 -6.15 -3.39 -17.20
N HIS A 116 -4.99 -2.72 -17.36
CA HIS A 116 -4.87 -1.27 -17.44
C HIS A 116 -3.83 -0.87 -18.50
N PRO A 117 -4.10 -1.16 -19.79
CA PRO A 117 -3.11 -0.98 -20.85
C PRO A 117 -2.70 0.50 -21.02
N ASP A 118 -3.64 1.42 -20.83
CA ASP A 118 -3.39 2.86 -20.95
C ASP A 118 -2.45 3.38 -19.86
N TRP A 119 -2.53 2.88 -18.66
CA TRP A 119 -1.61 3.29 -17.58
C TRP A 119 -0.15 2.98 -17.92
N TRP A 120 0.10 1.82 -18.52
CA TRP A 120 1.44 1.39 -18.94
C TRP A 120 1.95 2.14 -20.15
N LYS A 121 1.07 2.39 -21.11
CA LYS A 121 1.36 3.22 -22.28
C LYS A 121 1.74 4.63 -21.85
N ASN A 122 0.89 5.27 -21.07
CA ASN A 122 1.07 6.65 -20.63
C ASN A 122 2.27 6.82 -19.69
N ALA A 123 2.54 5.83 -18.82
CA ALA A 123 3.77 5.81 -18.04
C ALA A 123 5.03 5.72 -18.93
N GLY A 124 4.97 4.94 -20.00
CA GLY A 124 6.05 4.86 -21.02
C GLY A 124 6.27 6.18 -21.74
N GLU A 125 5.20 6.85 -22.13
CA GLU A 125 5.25 8.15 -22.78
C GLU A 125 5.78 9.25 -21.84
N ALA A 126 5.29 9.31 -20.60
CA ALA A 126 5.72 10.30 -19.62
C ALA A 126 7.19 10.16 -19.18
N THR A 127 7.76 8.96 -19.29
CA THR A 127 9.13 8.68 -18.82
C THR A 127 10.10 8.40 -19.96
N HIS A 128 9.64 8.29 -21.19
CA HIS A 128 10.39 7.79 -22.36
C HIS A 128 11.13 6.48 -22.05
N ARG A 129 10.49 5.60 -21.27
CA ARG A 129 11.05 4.33 -20.81
C ARG A 129 10.10 3.18 -21.01
N THR A 130 10.67 1.98 -20.90
CA THR A 130 9.90 0.73 -20.99
C THR A 130 10.01 -0.01 -19.66
N ALA A 131 8.89 -0.46 -19.13
CA ALA A 131 8.86 -1.31 -17.94
C ALA A 131 9.60 -2.63 -18.19
N MET A 132 10.14 -3.19 -17.11
CA MET A 132 10.97 -4.42 -17.16
C MET A 132 10.24 -5.62 -17.78
N SER A 133 8.96 -5.80 -17.45
CA SER A 133 8.14 -6.88 -18.03
C SER A 133 7.11 -6.32 -19.02
N PRO A 134 6.96 -6.91 -20.20
CA PRO A 134 5.94 -6.49 -21.17
C PRO A 134 4.54 -7.01 -20.86
N PHE A 135 4.40 -8.04 -20.02
CA PHE A 135 3.13 -8.75 -19.81
C PHE A 135 2.48 -8.46 -18.45
N GLU A 136 3.29 -8.32 -17.42
CA GLU A 136 2.86 -8.12 -16.03
C GLU A 136 3.59 -6.94 -15.41
N GLY A 137 2.98 -6.32 -14.41
CA GLY A 137 3.61 -5.25 -13.64
C GLY A 137 2.81 -4.85 -12.41
N PRO A 138 3.43 -4.10 -11.50
CA PRO A 138 2.72 -3.52 -10.37
C PRO A 138 1.84 -2.36 -10.86
N THR A 139 0.56 -2.44 -10.63
CA THR A 139 -0.41 -1.52 -11.23
C THR A 139 -1.11 -0.66 -10.19
N VAL A 140 -1.51 -1.27 -9.07
CA VAL A 140 -2.34 -0.65 -8.03
C VAL A 140 -1.75 -0.85 -6.64
N PHE A 141 -2.36 -0.17 -5.66
CA PHE A 141 -2.08 -0.41 -4.24
C PHE A 141 -2.95 -1.56 -3.71
N PRO A 142 -2.47 -2.25 -2.64
CA PRO A 142 -1.27 -1.98 -1.85
C PRO A 142 0.03 -2.22 -2.61
N GLY A 143 1.01 -1.37 -2.31
CA GLY A 143 2.33 -1.44 -2.94
C GLY A 143 3.42 -0.96 -2.00
N ILE A 144 4.64 -1.40 -2.24
CA ILE A 144 5.82 -0.90 -1.52
C ILE A 144 6.69 -0.15 -2.53
N MET A 145 7.06 1.08 -2.18
CA MET A 145 7.98 1.90 -2.97
C MET A 145 9.30 2.09 -2.22
N ASN A 146 10.42 1.92 -2.92
CA ASN A 146 11.72 2.34 -2.42
C ASN A 146 11.91 3.83 -2.68
N ARG A 147 12.41 4.57 -1.70
CA ARG A 147 12.57 6.03 -1.75
C ARG A 147 13.42 6.50 -2.92
N ASP A 148 14.55 5.84 -3.16
CA ASP A 148 15.48 6.29 -4.19
C ASP A 148 14.92 6.06 -5.60
N LEU A 149 14.18 4.97 -5.80
CA LEU A 149 13.46 4.76 -7.06
C LEU A 149 12.27 5.72 -7.23
N ALA A 150 11.57 6.08 -6.15
CA ALA A 150 10.51 7.07 -6.21
C ALA A 150 11.06 8.46 -6.59
N ARG A 151 12.17 8.87 -5.98
CA ARG A 151 12.89 10.09 -6.37
C ARG A 151 13.33 10.04 -7.83
N TRP A 152 13.95 8.93 -8.22
CA TRP A 152 14.37 8.71 -9.59
C TRP A 152 13.20 8.82 -10.60
N THR A 153 12.02 8.35 -10.21
CA THR A 153 10.81 8.48 -11.04
C THR A 153 10.44 9.95 -11.25
N LEU A 154 10.41 10.73 -10.17
CA LEU A 154 10.12 12.17 -10.24
C LEU A 154 11.18 12.93 -11.05
N ASP A 155 12.45 12.61 -10.86
CA ASP A 155 13.56 13.21 -11.63
C ASP A 155 13.43 12.94 -13.14
N ILE A 156 13.01 11.72 -13.52
CA ILE A 156 12.77 11.39 -14.92
C ILE A 156 11.61 12.17 -15.47
N VAL A 157 10.47 12.20 -14.77
CA VAL A 157 9.30 12.97 -15.22
C VAL A 157 9.64 14.45 -15.40
N SER A 158 10.39 15.03 -14.45
CA SER A 158 10.86 16.40 -14.55
C SER A 158 11.75 16.64 -15.77
N ARG A 159 12.71 15.75 -15.97
CA ARG A 159 13.66 15.88 -17.09
C ARG A 159 12.98 15.73 -18.45
N GLU A 160 12.10 14.74 -18.60
CA GLU A 160 11.45 14.46 -19.89
C GLU A 160 10.38 15.53 -20.24
N SER A 161 9.71 16.08 -19.21
CA SER A 161 8.72 17.16 -19.39
C SER A 161 9.31 18.56 -19.46
N GLY A 162 10.52 18.75 -18.93
CA GLY A 162 11.14 20.07 -18.74
C GLY A 162 10.43 20.93 -17.67
N ARG A 163 9.65 20.32 -16.76
CA ARG A 163 8.85 20.98 -15.71
C ARG A 163 9.08 20.36 -14.35
N GLU A 164 8.60 21.02 -13.30
CA GLU A 164 8.53 20.39 -12.00
C GLU A 164 7.63 19.12 -12.08
N PRO A 165 8.00 18.02 -11.43
CA PRO A 165 7.29 16.75 -11.60
C PRO A 165 5.82 16.85 -11.21
N ILE A 166 5.49 17.68 -10.22
CA ILE A 166 4.10 17.89 -9.79
C ILE A 166 3.27 18.57 -10.88
N ASP A 167 3.83 19.57 -11.55
CA ASP A 167 3.12 20.30 -12.60
C ASP A 167 2.91 19.40 -13.82
N ALA A 168 3.92 18.60 -14.17
CA ALA A 168 3.84 17.65 -15.26
C ALA A 168 2.76 16.58 -15.02
N LEU A 169 2.77 15.96 -13.84
CA LEU A 169 1.80 14.91 -13.49
C LEU A 169 0.39 15.47 -13.29
N THR A 170 0.26 16.68 -12.76
CA THR A 170 -1.02 17.39 -12.65
C THR A 170 -1.61 17.66 -14.03
N GLU A 171 -0.82 18.13 -14.98
CA GLU A 171 -1.26 18.39 -16.35
C GLU A 171 -1.70 17.12 -17.06
N LEU A 172 -0.95 16.01 -16.93
CA LEU A 172 -1.37 14.71 -17.44
C LEU A 172 -2.76 14.33 -16.92
N SER A 173 -2.95 14.46 -15.61
CA SER A 173 -4.23 14.11 -14.95
C SER A 173 -5.39 14.99 -15.43
N LEU A 174 -5.17 16.30 -15.55
CA LEU A 174 -6.17 17.26 -16.04
C LEU A 174 -6.49 17.10 -17.53
N SER A 175 -5.56 16.55 -18.30
CA SER A 175 -5.76 16.22 -19.71
C SER A 175 -6.53 14.92 -19.93
N GLY A 176 -6.97 14.25 -18.87
CA GLY A 176 -7.67 12.98 -18.94
C GLY A 176 -6.77 11.81 -19.34
N ILE A 177 -5.47 11.93 -19.13
CA ILE A 177 -4.49 10.86 -19.40
C ILE A 177 -4.40 9.97 -18.16
N ASP A 178 -4.87 8.74 -18.27
CA ASP A 178 -4.88 7.77 -17.19
C ASP A 178 -3.49 7.23 -16.89
N TRP A 179 -3.14 7.21 -15.60
CA TRP A 179 -1.90 6.63 -15.08
C TRP A 179 -2.06 6.20 -13.61
N SER A 180 -1.16 5.33 -13.14
CA SER A 180 -1.04 5.01 -11.72
C SER A 180 0.38 5.26 -11.21
N ALA A 181 0.51 5.57 -9.93
CA ALA A 181 1.81 5.80 -9.32
C ALA A 181 2.71 4.56 -9.44
N MET A 182 2.14 3.35 -9.29
CA MET A 182 2.89 2.11 -9.39
C MET A 182 3.35 1.82 -10.82
N SER A 183 2.50 2.04 -11.85
CA SER A 183 2.90 1.85 -13.24
C SER A 183 3.98 2.84 -13.67
N LEU A 184 3.86 4.10 -13.24
CA LEU A 184 4.85 5.14 -13.49
C LEU A 184 6.18 4.81 -12.81
N TYR A 185 6.13 4.45 -11.53
CA TYR A 185 7.28 4.06 -10.72
C TYR A 185 8.02 2.85 -11.31
N ALA A 186 7.30 1.79 -11.68
CA ALA A 186 7.91 0.60 -12.28
C ALA A 186 8.51 0.88 -13.66
N THR A 187 7.84 1.69 -14.48
CA THR A 187 8.31 2.06 -15.83
C THR A 187 9.55 2.94 -15.74
N ALA A 188 9.54 3.98 -14.91
CA ALA A 188 10.69 4.85 -14.70
C ALA A 188 11.90 4.09 -14.14
N SER A 189 11.66 3.13 -13.25
CA SER A 189 12.70 2.30 -12.64
C SER A 189 13.37 1.36 -13.65
N GLY A 190 12.64 0.85 -14.63
CA GLY A 190 13.16 -0.09 -15.64
C GLY A 190 13.84 -1.30 -14.97
N SER A 191 15.05 -1.65 -15.42
CA SER A 191 15.81 -2.78 -14.86
C SER A 191 16.24 -2.60 -13.39
N ARG A 192 16.29 -1.36 -12.89
CA ARG A 192 16.59 -1.09 -11.47
C ARG A 192 15.51 -1.60 -10.53
N PHE A 193 14.27 -1.75 -11.00
CA PHE A 193 13.16 -2.27 -10.22
C PHE A 193 13.51 -3.60 -9.55
N SER A 194 14.14 -4.51 -10.28
CA SER A 194 14.53 -5.84 -9.78
C SER A 194 15.61 -5.83 -8.68
N LEU A 195 16.29 -4.71 -8.46
CA LEU A 195 17.25 -4.59 -7.36
C LEU A 195 16.55 -4.47 -6.02
N TYR A 196 15.36 -3.86 -5.99
CA TYR A 196 14.61 -3.50 -4.78
C TYR A 196 13.33 -4.30 -4.62
N HIS A 197 12.82 -4.93 -5.67
CA HIS A 197 11.56 -5.66 -5.69
C HIS A 197 11.71 -7.08 -6.18
N HIS A 198 10.85 -7.96 -5.68
CA HIS A 198 10.67 -9.27 -6.27
C HIS A 198 10.04 -9.15 -7.66
N ASP A 199 10.49 -9.98 -8.58
CA ASP A 199 9.86 -10.14 -9.89
C ASP A 199 8.53 -10.89 -9.79
N ALA A 200 7.83 -11.04 -10.89
CA ALA A 200 6.53 -11.71 -10.95
C ALA A 200 6.59 -13.16 -10.46
N PHE A 201 7.69 -13.88 -10.72
CA PHE A 201 7.84 -15.26 -10.29
C PHE A 201 8.06 -15.38 -8.78
N ALA A 202 9.00 -14.60 -8.23
CA ALA A 202 9.28 -14.60 -6.81
C ALA A 202 8.13 -14.00 -5.98
N SER A 203 7.33 -13.10 -6.56
CA SER A 203 6.14 -12.54 -5.90
C SER A 203 5.04 -13.57 -5.68
N ARG A 204 5.01 -14.67 -6.43
CA ARG A 204 4.10 -15.81 -6.15
C ARG A 204 4.51 -16.56 -4.89
N GLU A 205 5.79 -16.62 -4.57
CA GLU A 205 6.30 -17.20 -3.31
C GLU A 205 6.07 -16.24 -2.12
N TYR A 206 6.13 -14.92 -2.37
CA TYR A 206 5.99 -13.87 -1.37
C TYR A 206 4.87 -12.88 -1.74
N PRO A 207 3.60 -13.30 -1.82
CA PRO A 207 2.53 -12.38 -2.21
C PRO A 207 2.32 -11.30 -1.15
N LEU A 208 2.14 -10.06 -1.59
CA LEU A 208 1.75 -8.95 -0.71
C LEU A 208 0.26 -9.06 -0.36
N MET A 209 -0.56 -9.36 -1.36
CA MET A 209 -1.99 -9.53 -1.22
C MET A 209 -2.37 -11.01 -1.20
N SER A 210 -3.41 -11.34 -0.46
CA SER A 210 -4.05 -12.65 -0.55
C SER A 210 -4.96 -12.69 -1.78
N GLU A 211 -4.69 -13.58 -2.71
CA GLU A 211 -5.45 -13.73 -3.96
C GLU A 211 -6.95 -14.07 -3.75
N GLN A 212 -7.30 -14.59 -2.58
CA GLN A 212 -8.64 -15.12 -2.32
C GLN A 212 -9.61 -14.09 -1.75
N LEU A 213 -9.25 -12.81 -1.67
CA LEU A 213 -10.01 -11.83 -0.92
C LEU A 213 -10.28 -10.54 -1.67
N LEU A 214 -10.69 -10.67 -2.91
CA LEU A 214 -11.60 -9.71 -3.51
C LEU A 214 -12.98 -10.01 -2.91
N TRP A 215 -13.38 -9.23 -1.91
CA TRP A 215 -14.73 -9.29 -1.38
C TRP A 215 -15.69 -8.78 -2.45
N ALA A 216 -16.42 -9.69 -3.08
CA ALA A 216 -17.67 -9.36 -3.75
C ALA A 216 -18.80 -9.61 -2.74
N PRO A 217 -19.72 -8.67 -2.50
CA PRO A 217 -20.82 -8.81 -1.54
C PRO A 217 -21.69 -10.05 -1.78
N HIS A 218 -21.71 -10.55 -3.00
CA HIS A 218 -22.46 -11.75 -3.39
C HIS A 218 -21.81 -13.08 -2.99
N ASN A 219 -20.54 -13.09 -2.52
CA ASN A 219 -19.80 -14.30 -2.18
C ASN A 219 -19.42 -14.39 -0.69
N GLN A 220 -20.35 -14.09 0.19
CA GLN A 220 -20.16 -14.16 1.65
C GLN A 220 -19.63 -15.51 2.16
N LYS A 221 -19.83 -16.61 1.40
CA LYS A 221 -19.37 -17.96 1.78
C LYS A 221 -17.88 -18.18 1.58
N THR A 222 -17.21 -17.38 0.75
CA THR A 222 -15.78 -17.56 0.41
C THR A 222 -14.82 -16.82 1.35
N PHE A 223 -15.32 -15.82 2.08
CA PHE A 223 -14.48 -15.01 2.97
C PHE A 223 -13.88 -15.82 4.15
N GLN A 224 -14.68 -16.64 4.82
CA GLN A 224 -14.19 -17.39 6.00
C GLN A 224 -13.15 -18.48 5.68
N PRO A 225 -13.28 -19.28 4.61
CA PRO A 225 -12.27 -20.25 4.26
C PRO A 225 -10.94 -19.64 3.87
N ALA A 226 -10.95 -18.52 3.17
CA ALA A 226 -9.74 -17.85 2.71
C ALA A 226 -8.89 -17.25 3.85
N LEU A 227 -9.52 -16.67 4.86
CA LEU A 227 -8.82 -16.21 6.07
C LEU A 227 -8.28 -17.37 6.93
N ARG A 228 -8.93 -18.53 6.88
CA ARG A 228 -8.49 -19.72 7.59
C ARG A 228 -7.41 -20.51 6.86
N SER A 229 -7.42 -20.48 5.54
CA SER A 229 -6.37 -21.10 4.75
C SER A 229 -5.17 -20.16 4.70
N LYS A 230 -4.11 -20.44 5.44
CA LYS A 230 -2.80 -19.81 5.27
C LYS A 230 -2.20 -20.08 3.86
N ALA A 231 -3.02 -20.54 2.92
CA ALA A 231 -2.58 -21.22 1.72
C ALA A 231 -1.75 -20.33 0.79
N ASN A 232 -1.94 -19.01 0.79
CA ASN A 232 -1.27 -18.14 -0.19
C ASN A 232 -0.31 -17.11 0.41
N GLY A 233 -0.09 -17.08 1.75
CA GLY A 233 0.99 -16.28 2.36
C GLY A 233 0.88 -14.76 2.18
N GLY A 234 -0.26 -14.22 1.73
CA GLY A 234 -0.49 -12.79 1.61
C GLY A 234 -0.53 -12.11 2.98
N LEU A 235 -0.05 -10.87 3.04
CA LEU A 235 -0.03 -10.08 4.28
C LEU A 235 -1.29 -9.26 4.44
N PHE A 236 -1.93 -8.89 3.34
CA PHE A 236 -3.10 -8.02 3.30
C PHE A 236 -4.24 -8.65 2.51
N THR A 237 -5.44 -8.23 2.84
CA THR A 237 -6.64 -8.40 2.05
C THR A 237 -7.24 -7.05 1.70
N TYR A 238 -8.12 -7.00 0.72
CA TYR A 238 -8.79 -5.79 0.29
C TYR A 238 -10.30 -5.98 0.26
N VAL A 239 -11.02 -5.00 0.78
CA VAL A 239 -12.48 -4.92 0.73
C VAL A 239 -12.88 -3.69 -0.08
N HIS A 240 -13.67 -3.88 -1.11
CA HIS A 240 -14.14 -2.78 -1.94
C HIS A 240 -15.27 -2.02 -1.22
N VAL A 241 -14.97 -0.79 -0.77
CA VAL A 241 -15.84 0.01 0.10
C VAL A 241 -17.14 0.47 -0.60
N SER A 242 -17.09 0.69 -1.93
CA SER A 242 -18.23 1.21 -2.68
C SER A 242 -19.39 0.21 -2.85
N GLU A 243 -19.15 -1.07 -2.56
CA GLU A 243 -20.13 -2.14 -2.75
C GLU A 243 -20.77 -2.60 -1.43
N LEU A 244 -20.46 -1.92 -0.31
CA LEU A 244 -20.92 -2.33 1.01
C LEU A 244 -22.23 -1.65 1.37
N GLU A 245 -23.30 -2.41 1.43
CA GLU A 245 -24.61 -1.97 1.97
C GLU A 245 -24.57 -1.86 3.50
N ASP A 246 -23.74 -2.69 4.17
CA ASP A 246 -23.60 -2.72 5.63
C ASP A 246 -22.13 -2.84 6.04
N VAL A 247 -21.52 -1.69 6.37
CA VAL A 247 -20.13 -1.58 6.79
C VAL A 247 -19.91 -2.30 8.12
N ASP A 248 -20.85 -2.22 9.05
CA ASP A 248 -20.72 -2.79 10.39
C ASP A 248 -20.68 -4.32 10.35
N ASP A 249 -21.51 -4.96 9.49
CA ASP A 249 -21.49 -6.42 9.30
C ASP A 249 -20.14 -6.90 8.75
N VAL A 250 -19.54 -6.16 7.82
CA VAL A 250 -18.20 -6.49 7.29
C VAL A 250 -17.13 -6.34 8.35
N LEU A 251 -17.17 -5.27 9.13
CA LEU A 251 -16.21 -5.03 10.21
C LEU A 251 -16.34 -6.09 11.31
N ASP A 252 -17.55 -6.46 11.68
CA ASP A 252 -17.77 -7.52 12.67
C ASP A 252 -17.18 -8.85 12.22
N ARG A 253 -17.31 -9.18 10.95
CA ARG A 253 -16.70 -10.39 10.36
C ARG A 253 -15.17 -10.29 10.30
N LEU A 254 -14.62 -9.15 9.90
CA LEU A 254 -13.19 -8.90 9.93
C LEU A 254 -12.65 -9.04 11.36
N TYR A 255 -13.28 -8.41 12.34
CA TYR A 255 -12.86 -8.50 13.74
C TYR A 255 -13.04 -9.91 14.31
N ALA A 256 -14.05 -10.66 13.89
CA ALA A 256 -14.19 -12.06 14.25
C ALA A 256 -13.04 -12.91 13.72
N CYS A 257 -12.51 -12.57 12.54
CA CYS A 257 -11.35 -13.22 11.95
C CYS A 257 -10.02 -12.80 12.62
N LEU A 258 -9.94 -11.55 13.09
CA LEU A 258 -8.78 -11.02 13.81
C LEU A 258 -8.74 -11.49 15.27
N LYS A 259 -9.83 -12.03 15.83
CA LYS A 259 -9.82 -12.58 17.20
C LYS A 259 -8.74 -13.66 17.27
N PRO A 260 -7.79 -13.56 18.21
CA PRO A 260 -6.70 -14.50 18.32
C PRO A 260 -7.28 -15.91 18.53
N ASN A 261 -6.90 -16.82 17.66
CA ASN A 261 -7.00 -18.24 18.01
C ASN A 261 -6.24 -18.37 19.34
N ARG A 262 -6.87 -18.87 20.38
CA ARG A 262 -6.28 -18.99 21.73
C ARG A 262 -4.90 -19.66 21.75
N TYR A 263 -4.52 -20.32 20.68
CA TYR A 263 -3.20 -20.91 20.44
C TYR A 263 -2.10 -19.88 20.12
N ASN A 264 -2.41 -18.74 19.48
CA ASN A 264 -1.40 -17.73 19.17
C ASN A 264 -1.06 -16.81 20.37
N LEU A 265 -1.94 -16.70 21.36
CA LEU A 265 -1.67 -15.97 22.60
C LEU A 265 -0.63 -16.65 23.50
N LYS A 266 -0.42 -17.97 23.38
CA LYS A 266 0.63 -18.68 24.13
C LYS A 266 2.04 -18.39 23.57
N LEU A 267 2.19 -18.30 22.25
CA LEU A 267 3.49 -18.01 21.59
C LEU A 267 4.02 -16.61 21.89
N ASN A 268 3.12 -15.62 22.04
CA ASN A 268 3.55 -14.25 22.35
C ASN A 268 3.85 -14.02 23.86
N LYS A 269 3.40 -14.91 24.75
CA LYS A 269 3.73 -14.80 26.18
C LYS A 269 5.08 -15.43 26.55
N GLU A 270 5.57 -16.36 25.73
CA GLU A 270 6.85 -17.03 25.98
C GLU A 270 8.06 -16.27 25.39
N SER A 271 7.83 -15.28 24.52
CA SER A 271 8.91 -14.46 23.95
C SER A 271 9.25 -13.18 24.72
N VAL A 272 8.59 -12.90 25.84
CA VAL A 272 8.94 -11.79 26.74
C VAL A 272 9.54 -12.36 28.04
N VAL A 273 10.62 -13.12 27.92
CA VAL A 273 11.54 -13.31 29.05
C VAL A 273 12.57 -12.20 28.93
N HIS A 274 12.41 -11.17 29.74
CA HIS A 274 13.46 -10.19 29.99
C HIS A 274 14.63 -10.94 30.64
N GLU A 275 15.70 -11.14 29.90
CA GLU A 275 17.00 -11.32 30.53
C GLU A 275 17.43 -9.97 31.09
N GLU A 276 17.29 -9.81 32.40
CA GLU A 276 17.98 -8.73 33.11
C GLU A 276 19.50 -8.93 32.95
N PRO A 277 20.25 -7.89 32.57
CA PRO A 277 21.70 -8.00 32.52
C PRO A 277 22.21 -8.13 33.95
N ASN A 278 22.79 -9.28 34.24
CA ASN A 278 23.56 -9.53 35.46
C ASN A 278 24.77 -8.61 35.47
N LEU A 279 24.69 -7.47 36.14
CA LEU A 279 25.82 -6.63 36.49
C LEU A 279 26.53 -7.31 37.67
N GLY A 280 27.42 -8.25 37.34
CA GLY A 280 28.38 -8.79 38.26
C GLY A 280 29.43 -7.72 38.61
N ILE A 281 29.57 -7.45 39.87
CA ILE A 281 30.62 -6.65 40.55
C ILE A 281 31.95 -7.40 40.44
#